data_ed1b9b7b4477f4723bba2e39bc1c7b0e
#
_entry.id   ed1b9b7b4477f4723bba2e39bc1c7b0e
#
_cell.length_a   1.000
_cell.length_b   1.000
_cell.length_c   1.000
_cell.angle_alpha   90.00
_cell.angle_beta   90.00
_cell.angle_gamma   90.00
#
_symmetry.space_group_name_H-M   'P 1'
#
loop_
_entity.id
_entity.type
_entity.pdbx_description
1 polymer ?
#
loop_
_entity_poly.entity_id
_entity_poly.type
_entity_poly.pdbx_seq_one_letter_code
_entity_poly.pdbx_strand_id
1 'polypeptide(L)'
;MKITAIKDLVRKDVPIYYRRLFSGTLVIEMVNSTVESRIDFTVETSPMGQNEIIINSMEQVDYPLLPLNKEVKKFISLLDETGGLPG
;
A
#
# COMPACT_ATOMS: atom_id res chain seq x y z
N MET A 1 -9.28 -11.85 -7.72
CA MET A 1 -8.57 -11.18 -6.60
C MET A 1 -8.92 -9.70 -6.61
N LYS A 2 -9.21 -9.14 -5.46
CA LYS A 2 -9.57 -7.74 -5.32
C LYS A 2 -9.05 -7.19 -4.00
N ILE A 3 -8.33 -6.07 -4.04
CA ILE A 3 -7.91 -5.37 -2.83
C ILE A 3 -9.10 -4.52 -2.38
N THR A 4 -9.58 -4.75 -1.16
CA THR A 4 -10.78 -4.06 -0.65
C THR A 4 -10.48 -3.01 0.40
N ALA A 5 -9.38 -3.15 1.14
CA ALA A 5 -9.04 -2.20 2.20
C ALA A 5 -7.60 -2.38 2.67
N ILE A 6 -7.10 -1.40 3.38
CA ILE A 6 -5.91 -1.52 4.21
C ILE A 6 -6.33 -1.15 5.62
N LYS A 7 -6.32 -2.12 6.54
CA LYS A 7 -6.69 -1.92 7.93
C LYS A 7 -5.51 -1.46 8.77
N ASP A 8 -5.80 -0.84 9.90
CA ASP A 8 -4.79 -0.46 10.89
C ASP A 8 -3.63 0.31 10.26
N LEU A 9 -3.95 1.17 9.33
CA LEU A 9 -2.99 1.93 8.57
C LEU A 9 -2.41 3.03 9.45
N VAL A 10 -1.10 3.02 9.64
CA VAL A 10 -0.38 4.01 10.43
C VAL A 10 0.76 4.60 9.63
N ARG A 11 1.01 5.88 9.85
CA ARG A 11 2.17 6.57 9.28
C ARG A 11 3.32 6.50 10.28
N LYS A 12 4.48 6.09 9.81
CA LYS A 12 5.70 6.10 10.61
C LYS A 12 6.37 7.46 10.50
N ASP A 13 6.82 7.99 11.64
CA ASP A 13 7.53 9.25 11.68
C ASP A 13 8.97 9.05 11.19
N VAL A 14 9.35 9.78 10.14
CA VAL A 14 10.72 9.77 9.62
C VAL A 14 11.13 11.20 9.28
N PRO A 15 12.41 11.58 9.49
CA PRO A 15 12.85 12.94 9.25
C PRO A 15 13.21 13.22 7.78
N ILE A 16 12.44 12.66 6.85
CA ILE A 16 12.62 12.83 5.42
C ILE A 16 11.31 13.35 4.84
N TYR A 17 11.26 14.62 4.48
CA TYR A 17 10.00 15.27 4.11
C TYR A 17 9.41 14.78 2.78
N TYR A 18 10.22 14.28 1.86
CA TYR A 18 9.74 13.79 0.57
C TYR A 18 9.32 12.31 0.58
N ARG A 19 9.46 11.66 1.73
CA ARG A 19 9.04 10.26 1.92
C ARG A 19 8.04 10.15 3.07
N ARG A 20 6.99 9.41 2.81
CA ARG A 20 5.99 9.06 3.82
C ARG A 20 5.96 7.55 3.94
N LEU A 21 6.25 7.03 5.12
CA LEU A 21 6.31 5.59 5.38
C LEU A 21 5.05 5.15 6.13
N PHE A 22 4.50 4.02 5.71
CA PHE A 22 3.25 3.49 6.27
C PHE A 22 3.36 2.00 6.54
N SER A 23 2.58 1.55 7.51
CA SER A 23 2.35 0.13 7.78
C SER A 23 0.85 -0.12 7.89
N GLY A 24 0.42 -1.28 7.49
CA GLY A 24 -0.98 -1.67 7.59
C GLY A 24 -1.19 -3.12 7.25
N THR A 25 -2.46 -3.51 7.14
CA THR A 25 -2.85 -4.86 6.78
C THR A 25 -3.78 -4.79 5.57
N LEU A 26 -3.32 -5.35 4.45
CA LEU A 26 -4.14 -5.48 3.24
C LEU A 26 -5.27 -6.46 3.49
N VAL A 27 -6.45 -6.14 3.01
CA VAL A 27 -7.57 -7.06 2.95
C VAL A 27 -7.79 -7.42 1.49
N ILE A 28 -7.62 -8.69 1.16
CA ILE A 28 -7.64 -9.17 -0.22
C ILE A 28 -8.75 -10.20 -0.37
N GLU A 29 -9.70 -9.92 -1.24
CA GLU A 29 -10.76 -10.84 -1.60
C GLU A 29 -10.27 -11.80 -2.67
N MET A 30 -10.30 -13.09 -2.37
CA MET A 30 -10.04 -14.16 -3.32
C MET A 30 -11.37 -14.78 -3.78
N VAL A 31 -11.32 -15.80 -4.66
CA VAL A 31 -12.52 -16.42 -5.19
C VAL A 31 -13.41 -16.99 -4.09
N ASN A 32 -12.82 -17.71 -3.13
CA ASN A 32 -13.57 -18.40 -2.09
C ASN A 32 -13.19 -17.99 -0.66
N SER A 33 -12.40 -16.94 -0.51
CA SER A 33 -11.91 -16.55 0.81
C SER A 33 -11.45 -15.10 0.80
N THR A 34 -11.31 -14.55 2.00
CA THR A 34 -10.66 -13.25 2.22
C THR A 34 -9.39 -13.51 3.00
N VAL A 35 -8.28 -12.96 2.54
CA VAL A 35 -6.99 -13.09 3.21
C VAL A 35 -6.48 -11.72 3.62
N GLU A 36 -5.65 -11.70 4.68
CA GLU A 36 -5.01 -10.49 5.17
C GLU A 36 -3.50 -10.65 5.03
N SER A 37 -2.84 -9.57 4.66
CA SER A 37 -1.40 -9.55 4.47
C SER A 37 -0.83 -8.24 5.02
N ARG A 38 0.12 -8.35 5.93
CA ARG A 38 0.81 -7.15 6.45
C ARG A 38 1.66 -6.53 5.36
N ILE A 39 1.67 -5.22 5.32
CA ILE A 39 2.42 -4.47 4.32
C ILE A 39 3.10 -3.25 4.95
N ASP A 40 4.33 -3.00 4.51
CA ASP A 40 5.02 -1.75 4.72
C ASP A 40 5.27 -1.13 3.37
N PHE A 41 4.91 0.13 3.21
CA PHE A 41 5.12 0.83 1.94
C PHE A 41 5.54 2.27 2.16
N THR A 42 6.12 2.83 1.12
CA THR A 42 6.57 4.23 1.09
C THR A 42 5.88 4.94 -0.05
N VAL A 43 5.45 6.18 0.20
CA VAL A 43 5.05 7.10 -0.86
C VAL A 43 6.15 8.14 -0.98
N GLU A 44 6.86 8.14 -2.09
CA GLU A 44 7.95 9.06 -2.35
C GLU A 44 7.50 10.11 -3.36
N THR A 45 7.68 11.38 -3.01
CA THR A 45 7.31 12.49 -3.89
C THR A 45 8.56 13.01 -4.60
N SER A 46 8.53 13.00 -5.93
CA SER A 46 9.64 13.50 -6.75
C SER A 46 9.67 15.02 -6.73
N PRO A 47 10.81 15.64 -7.14
CA PRO A 47 10.88 17.10 -7.29
C PRO A 47 9.84 17.66 -8.26
N MET A 48 9.33 16.83 -9.16
CA MET A 48 8.28 17.22 -10.12
C MET A 48 6.87 17.11 -9.53
N GLY A 49 6.76 16.71 -8.25
CA GLY A 49 5.47 16.55 -7.59
C GLY A 49 4.76 15.24 -7.86
N GLN A 50 5.41 14.30 -8.52
CA GLN A 50 4.84 12.98 -8.78
C GLN A 50 5.11 12.04 -7.62
N ASN A 51 4.12 11.23 -7.27
CA ASN A 51 4.23 10.25 -6.18
C ASN A 51 4.50 8.86 -6.73
N GLU A 52 5.46 8.17 -6.12
CA GLU A 52 5.78 6.79 -6.43
C GLU A 52 5.50 5.92 -5.22
N ILE A 53 4.81 4.81 -5.43
CA ILE A 53 4.53 3.85 -4.38
C ILE A 53 5.59 2.75 -4.41
N ILE A 54 6.23 2.54 -3.26
CA ILE A 54 7.27 1.52 -3.11
C ILE A 54 6.82 0.54 -2.04
N ILE A 55 6.67 -0.73 -2.39
CA ILE A 55 6.34 -1.77 -1.44
C ILE A 55 7.65 -2.23 -0.80
N ASN A 56 7.84 -1.92 0.48
CA ASN A 56 9.06 -2.26 1.20
C ASN A 56 9.06 -3.71 1.65
N SER A 57 7.91 -4.18 2.15
CA SER A 57 7.72 -5.57 2.54
C SER A 57 6.25 -5.92 2.49
N MET A 58 5.94 -7.18 2.23
CA MET A 58 4.57 -7.68 2.22
C MET A 58 4.60 -9.15 2.58
N GLU A 59 3.70 -9.56 3.50
CA GLU A 59 3.56 -10.98 3.81
C GLU A 59 3.13 -11.75 2.56
N GLN A 60 3.63 -12.97 2.44
CA GLN A 60 3.37 -13.80 1.28
C GLN A 60 1.88 -14.12 1.14
N VAL A 61 1.39 -13.98 -0.07
CA VAL A 61 0.01 -14.32 -0.44
C VAL A 61 0.07 -15.35 -1.55
N ASP A 62 -0.82 -16.32 -1.52
CA ASP A 62 -0.88 -17.37 -2.55
C ASP A 62 -1.54 -16.81 -3.81
N TYR A 63 -0.81 -15.97 -4.50
CA TYR A 63 -1.23 -15.31 -5.73
C TYR A 63 0.03 -14.81 -6.47
N PRO A 64 0.01 -14.75 -7.81
CA PRO A 64 1.17 -14.28 -8.57
C PRO A 64 1.60 -12.89 -8.14
N LEU A 65 2.89 -12.72 -7.85
CA LEU A 65 3.41 -11.51 -7.21
C LEU A 65 3.28 -10.27 -8.08
N LEU A 66 3.61 -10.37 -9.37
CA LEU A 66 3.61 -9.18 -10.23
C LEU A 66 2.21 -8.54 -10.37
N PRO A 67 1.15 -9.29 -10.72
CA PRO A 67 -0.18 -8.71 -10.75
C PRO A 67 -0.67 -8.26 -9.38
N LEU A 68 -0.30 -8.97 -8.30
CA LEU A 68 -0.66 -8.55 -6.95
C LEU A 68 -0.03 -7.20 -6.61
N ASN A 69 1.26 -7.04 -6.83
CA ASN A 69 1.96 -5.78 -6.56
C ASN A 69 1.37 -4.62 -7.36
N LYS A 70 1.02 -4.87 -8.61
CA LYS A 70 0.40 -3.86 -9.47
C LYS A 70 -0.94 -3.38 -8.89
N GLU A 71 -1.78 -4.31 -8.45
CA GLU A 71 -3.08 -3.96 -7.86
C GLU A 71 -2.92 -3.26 -6.52
N VAL A 72 -1.96 -3.68 -5.70
CA VAL A 72 -1.67 -3.03 -4.41
C VAL A 72 -1.22 -1.59 -4.62
N LYS A 73 -0.29 -1.36 -5.54
CA LYS A 73 0.19 0.00 -5.84
C LYS A 73 -0.93 0.89 -6.36
N LYS A 74 -1.79 0.34 -7.21
CA LYS A 74 -2.93 1.06 -7.75
C LYS A 74 -3.91 1.47 -6.65
N PHE A 75 -4.18 0.56 -5.72
CA PHE A 75 -5.07 0.82 -4.59
C PHE A 75 -4.50 1.93 -3.69
N ILE A 76 -3.21 1.84 -3.34
CA ILE A 76 -2.53 2.84 -2.50
C ILE A 76 -2.51 4.21 -3.19
N SER A 77 -2.23 4.23 -4.49
CA SER A 77 -2.22 5.48 -5.26
C SER A 77 -3.58 6.15 -5.21
N LEU A 78 -4.65 5.37 -5.33
CA LEU A 78 -6.01 5.90 -5.25
C LEU A 78 -6.33 6.44 -3.85
N LEU A 79 -5.91 5.73 -2.80
CA LEU A 79 -6.05 6.23 -1.44
C LEU A 79 -5.32 7.55 -1.25
N ASP A 80 -4.11 7.67 -1.77
CA ASP A 80 -3.32 8.90 -1.66
C ASP A 80 -4.04 10.07 -2.33
N GLU A 81 -4.56 9.85 -3.54
CA GLU A 81 -5.28 10.87 -4.31
C GLU A 81 -6.56 11.34 -3.62
N THR A 82 -7.24 10.45 -2.90
CA THR A 82 -8.51 10.75 -2.25
C THR A 82 -8.38 11.16 -0.79
N GLY A 83 -7.14 11.28 -0.29
CA GLY A 83 -6.90 11.68 1.10
C GLY A 83 -7.13 10.56 2.11
N GLY A 84 -7.11 9.30 1.67
CA GLY A 84 -7.34 8.14 2.54
C GLY A 84 -6.13 7.69 3.35
N LEU A 85 -4.94 8.24 3.09
CA LEU A 85 -3.76 7.92 3.87
C LEU A 85 -3.66 8.81 5.10
N PRO A 86 -3.15 8.30 6.25
CA PRO A 86 -2.97 9.11 7.46
C PRO A 86 -2.02 10.27 7.21
N GLY A 87 -2.35 11.41 7.77
CA GLY A 87 -1.54 12.63 7.64
C GLY A 87 -0.33 12.69 8.54
#